data_be5347e67f3c72893a153e9bef159296
#
_entry.id   be5347e67f3c72893a153e9bef159296
#
_cell.length_a   1.000
_cell.length_b   1.000
_cell.length_c   1.000
_cell.angle_alpha   90.00
_cell.angle_beta   90.00
_cell.angle_gamma   90.00
#
_symmetry.space_group_name_H-M   'P 1'
#
loop_
_entity.id
_entity.type
_entity.pdbx_description
1 polymer ?
#
loop_
_entity_poly.entity_id
_entity_poly.type
_entity_poly.pdbx_seq_one_letter_code
_entity_poly.pdbx_strand_id
1 'polypeptide(L)'
;KPDRNKLMNLAADFLTANGFTEIMSNSLTKASYYEGLTSCPADRCVRILNPLSADLSVMRQTLLFNMLEAVELNANRRNGDLCLYEFGNCYFYDESKRSEENRLAAYSEEYRLSIAVTGIATPQSWDSKPVKASFFTLRAVAEKLLRRFGIDIYALKTEPLESDLFSEGLSMSLNGKELLQIGSVAAKIRRMTDVKQEVYYLEMNFEALAKSTKKLKIVAEELSKFPEVKRDLALLVDKQVTFAALRDAAFAAERKLLKSVSLFDVYEGDKLPEGKKSYALSFILEDKTRTLDDKTIERVMSNLTRQFEQRCGAQVRA
;
A
#
# COMPACT_ATOMS: atom_id res chain seq x y z
N LYS A 1 12.58 -22.72 -5.87
CA LYS A 1 11.72 -21.93 -4.96
C LYS A 1 12.41 -20.59 -4.72
N PRO A 2 11.71 -19.45 -4.74
CA PRO A 2 12.32 -18.21 -4.27
C PRO A 2 12.74 -18.44 -2.82
N ASP A 3 13.98 -18.13 -2.53
CA ASP A 3 14.52 -18.20 -1.19
C ASP A 3 13.89 -17.06 -0.37
N ARG A 4 13.12 -17.43 0.66
CA ARG A 4 12.45 -16.46 1.53
C ARG A 4 13.45 -15.46 2.14
N ASN A 5 14.61 -15.95 2.55
CA ASN A 5 15.63 -15.11 3.16
C ASN A 5 16.22 -14.09 2.17
N LYS A 6 16.41 -14.48 0.91
CA LYS A 6 16.86 -13.54 -0.14
C LYS A 6 15.82 -12.45 -0.40
N LEU A 7 14.53 -12.81 -0.44
CA LEU A 7 13.45 -11.82 -0.60
C LEU A 7 13.35 -10.90 0.63
N MET A 8 13.49 -11.47 1.82
CA MET A 8 13.50 -10.71 3.08
C MET A 8 14.66 -9.70 3.09
N ASN A 9 15.88 -10.14 2.79
CA ASN A 9 17.04 -9.27 2.72
C ASN A 9 16.87 -8.17 1.67
N LEU A 10 16.32 -8.50 0.49
CA LEU A 10 16.03 -7.52 -0.56
C LEU A 10 15.06 -6.41 -0.06
N ALA A 11 14.04 -6.78 0.73
CA ALA A 11 13.13 -5.82 1.32
C ALA A 11 13.79 -5.02 2.44
N ALA A 12 14.54 -5.69 3.33
CA ALA A 12 15.25 -5.05 4.43
C ALA A 12 16.28 -4.04 3.93
N ASP A 13 17.12 -4.43 2.96
CA ASP A 13 18.10 -3.53 2.33
C ASP A 13 17.43 -2.31 1.70
N PHE A 14 16.31 -2.52 0.99
CA PHE A 14 15.55 -1.43 0.40
C PHE A 14 14.98 -0.48 1.47
N LEU A 15 14.33 -1.01 2.50
CA LEU A 15 13.72 -0.21 3.56
C LEU A 15 14.79 0.55 4.36
N THR A 16 15.85 -0.12 4.77
CA THR A 16 16.96 0.51 5.51
C THR A 16 17.64 1.61 4.70
N ALA A 17 17.90 1.37 3.41
CA ALA A 17 18.46 2.39 2.52
C ALA A 17 17.52 3.61 2.30
N ASN A 18 16.22 3.45 2.56
CA ASN A 18 15.23 4.54 2.53
C ASN A 18 14.93 5.12 3.93
N GLY A 19 15.77 4.87 4.93
CA GLY A 19 15.69 5.47 6.26
C GLY A 19 14.73 4.79 7.23
N PHE A 20 14.30 3.56 6.94
CA PHE A 20 13.49 2.78 7.86
C PHE A 20 14.38 2.00 8.84
N THR A 21 13.93 1.92 10.07
CA THR A 21 14.57 1.13 11.14
C THR A 21 13.81 -0.17 11.34
N GLU A 22 14.53 -1.28 11.35
CA GLU A 22 13.95 -2.58 11.69
C GLU A 22 13.71 -2.66 13.19
N ILE A 23 12.53 -3.14 13.56
CA ILE A 23 12.21 -3.53 14.93
C ILE A 23 11.97 -5.03 15.01
N MET A 24 12.16 -5.60 16.18
CA MET A 24 11.85 -6.99 16.47
C MET A 24 11.13 -7.06 17.79
N SER A 25 9.85 -7.40 17.75
CA SER A 25 8.99 -7.46 18.92
C SER A 25 8.60 -8.88 19.30
N ASN A 26 8.09 -9.04 20.52
CA ASN A 26 7.66 -10.34 21.03
C ASN A 26 6.44 -10.86 20.24
N SER A 27 6.39 -12.15 19.98
CA SER A 27 5.22 -12.82 19.42
C SER A 27 4.05 -12.93 20.41
N LEU A 28 4.31 -12.78 21.71
CA LEU A 28 3.27 -12.74 22.74
C LEU A 28 2.81 -11.30 22.98
N THR A 29 1.51 -11.13 23.22
CA THR A 29 0.88 -9.83 23.39
C THR A 29 -0.36 -9.92 24.29
N LYS A 30 -1.00 -8.78 24.53
CA LYS A 30 -2.18 -8.66 25.41
C LYS A 30 -3.44 -9.18 24.71
N ALA A 31 -4.20 -10.04 25.40
CA ALA A 31 -5.49 -10.49 24.92
C ALA A 31 -6.51 -9.34 24.75
N SER A 32 -6.40 -8.31 25.61
CA SER A 32 -7.26 -7.13 25.59
C SER A 32 -7.20 -6.32 24.29
N TYR A 33 -6.12 -6.42 23.52
CA TYR A 33 -6.04 -5.76 22.21
C TYR A 33 -7.03 -6.32 21.18
N TYR A 34 -7.48 -7.56 21.36
CA TYR A 34 -8.38 -8.25 20.42
C TYR A 34 -9.85 -8.21 20.84
N GLU A 35 -10.14 -7.64 22.02
CA GLU A 35 -11.51 -7.56 22.53
C GLU A 35 -12.35 -6.60 21.68
N GLY A 36 -13.48 -7.12 21.16
CA GLY A 36 -14.40 -6.33 20.34
C GLY A 36 -13.91 -6.00 18.93
N LEU A 37 -12.81 -6.60 18.48
CA LEU A 37 -12.34 -6.46 17.10
C LEU A 37 -12.99 -7.50 16.18
N THR A 38 -13.38 -7.05 14.99
CA THR A 38 -13.91 -7.90 13.92
C THR A 38 -12.81 -8.36 12.95
N SER A 39 -11.81 -7.52 12.69
CA SER A 39 -10.69 -7.84 11.80
C SER A 39 -9.69 -8.84 12.42
N CYS A 40 -9.58 -8.84 13.74
CA CYS A 40 -8.72 -9.74 14.52
C CYS A 40 -9.49 -10.26 15.73
N PRO A 41 -10.48 -11.16 15.53
CA PRO A 41 -11.38 -11.58 16.61
C PRO A 41 -10.66 -12.35 17.72
N ALA A 42 -11.08 -12.12 18.97
CA ALA A 42 -10.44 -12.70 20.17
C ALA A 42 -10.54 -14.25 20.26
N ASP A 43 -11.55 -14.84 19.63
CA ASP A 43 -11.72 -16.29 19.54
C ASP A 43 -10.71 -16.97 18.60
N ARG A 44 -10.08 -16.20 17.71
CA ARG A 44 -9.00 -16.65 16.84
C ARG A 44 -7.60 -16.50 17.47
N CYS A 45 -7.51 -16.03 18.70
CA CYS A 45 -6.23 -15.93 19.40
C CYS A 45 -5.71 -17.32 19.81
N VAL A 46 -4.44 -17.57 19.54
CA VAL A 46 -3.72 -18.69 20.15
C VAL A 46 -3.36 -18.30 21.59
N ARG A 47 -4.02 -18.96 22.56
CA ARG A 47 -3.85 -18.65 24.00
C ARG A 47 -2.70 -19.45 24.60
N ILE A 48 -1.93 -18.82 25.47
CA ILE A 48 -0.88 -19.48 26.24
C ILE A 48 -1.51 -20.14 27.47
N LEU A 49 -1.19 -21.41 27.71
CA LEU A 49 -1.79 -22.19 28.79
C LEU A 49 -1.41 -21.62 30.17
N ASN A 50 -0.13 -21.26 30.37
CA ASN A 50 0.39 -20.71 31.62
C ASN A 50 1.18 -19.43 31.32
N PRO A 51 0.52 -18.30 31.03
CA PRO A 51 1.21 -17.06 30.70
C PRO A 51 1.97 -16.50 31.92
N LEU A 52 3.16 -15.94 31.67
CA LEU A 52 3.96 -15.27 32.71
C LEU A 52 3.30 -14.01 33.22
N SER A 53 2.49 -13.34 32.41
CA SER A 53 1.69 -12.18 32.77
C SER A 53 0.46 -12.08 31.89
N ALA A 54 -0.53 -11.25 32.30
CA ALA A 54 -1.70 -10.92 31.47
C ALA A 54 -1.31 -10.23 30.15
N ASP A 55 -0.20 -9.52 30.15
CA ASP A 55 0.34 -8.79 28.99
C ASP A 55 0.98 -9.72 27.94
N LEU A 56 1.19 -10.99 28.26
CA LEU A 56 1.81 -11.98 27.39
C LEU A 56 0.96 -13.25 27.31
N SER A 57 -0.35 -13.09 27.23
CA SER A 57 -1.31 -14.18 27.38
C SER A 57 -1.77 -14.82 26.06
N VAL A 58 -1.53 -14.15 24.92
CA VAL A 58 -1.89 -14.65 23.59
C VAL A 58 -0.78 -14.43 22.59
N MET A 59 -0.75 -15.21 21.52
CA MET A 59 0.10 -14.95 20.37
C MET A 59 -0.57 -13.93 19.44
N ARG A 60 0.21 -13.04 18.83
CA ARG A 60 -0.26 -11.94 17.98
C ARG A 60 -0.90 -12.43 16.69
N GLN A 61 -2.05 -11.84 16.31
CA GLN A 61 -2.70 -12.04 15.02
C GLN A 61 -2.27 -11.00 13.96
N THR A 62 -1.66 -9.89 14.38
CA THR A 62 -1.15 -8.80 13.55
C THR A 62 0.11 -8.22 14.19
N LEU A 63 0.99 -7.62 13.40
CA LEU A 63 2.18 -6.91 13.88
C LEU A 63 1.83 -5.49 14.38
N LEU A 64 0.59 -5.03 14.17
CA LEU A 64 0.16 -3.66 14.42
C LEU A 64 0.34 -3.22 15.87
N PHE A 65 -0.11 -4.01 16.84
CA PHE A 65 -0.08 -3.59 18.25
C PHE A 65 1.34 -3.43 18.76
N ASN A 66 2.24 -4.36 18.44
CA ASN A 66 3.65 -4.25 18.80
C ASN A 66 4.33 -3.06 18.12
N MET A 67 3.96 -2.78 16.85
CA MET A 67 4.43 -1.59 16.13
C MET A 67 3.98 -0.31 16.84
N LEU A 68 2.71 -0.25 17.29
CA LEU A 68 2.18 0.90 18.02
C LEU A 68 2.86 1.06 19.39
N GLU A 69 3.15 -0.03 20.12
CA GLU A 69 3.91 0.02 21.38
C GLU A 69 5.33 0.58 21.14
N ALA A 70 5.97 0.22 20.02
CA ALA A 70 7.26 0.79 19.64
C ALA A 70 7.15 2.29 19.31
N VAL A 71 6.10 2.72 18.64
CA VAL A 71 5.81 4.13 18.34
C VAL A 71 5.60 4.91 19.65
N GLU A 72 4.78 4.39 20.56
CA GLU A 72 4.51 5.00 21.87
C GLU A 72 5.78 5.19 22.69
N LEU A 73 6.58 4.11 22.82
CA LEU A 73 7.84 4.13 23.54
C LEU A 73 8.81 5.22 23.04
N ASN A 74 8.90 5.37 21.72
CA ASN A 74 9.77 6.38 21.09
C ASN A 74 9.18 7.79 21.24
N ALA A 75 7.87 7.96 21.03
CA ALA A 75 7.20 9.24 21.20
C ALA A 75 7.35 9.80 22.61
N ASN A 76 7.24 8.95 23.65
CA ASN A 76 7.47 9.31 25.05
C ASN A 76 8.92 9.77 25.34
N ARG A 77 9.85 9.35 24.49
CA ARG A 77 11.25 9.79 24.53
C ARG A 77 11.54 10.99 23.62
N ARG A 78 10.49 11.66 23.13
CA ARG A 78 10.54 12.80 22.20
C ARG A 78 11.13 12.46 20.82
N ASN A 79 11.08 11.19 20.43
CA ASN A 79 11.42 10.71 19.10
C ASN A 79 10.13 10.25 18.40
N GLY A 80 9.36 11.21 17.89
CA GLY A 80 8.05 10.95 17.29
C GLY A 80 8.06 10.80 15.76
N ASP A 81 9.16 11.13 15.10
CA ASP A 81 9.30 11.06 13.65
C ASP A 81 9.91 9.72 13.27
N LEU A 82 9.07 8.75 12.91
CA LEU A 82 9.50 7.36 12.80
C LEU A 82 9.11 6.76 11.44
N CYS A 83 10.05 6.00 10.89
CA CYS A 83 9.88 5.06 9.79
C CYS A 83 10.35 3.70 10.28
N LEU A 84 9.42 2.78 10.55
CA LEU A 84 9.69 1.48 11.17
C LEU A 84 9.23 0.34 10.27
N TYR A 85 9.90 -0.81 10.35
CA TYR A 85 9.40 -2.05 9.76
C TYR A 85 9.73 -3.25 10.65
N GLU A 86 8.95 -4.31 10.49
CA GLU A 86 9.15 -5.59 11.20
C GLU A 86 8.77 -6.76 10.30
N PHE A 87 9.61 -7.78 10.31
CA PHE A 87 9.25 -9.11 9.83
C PHE A 87 8.87 -10.00 11.01
N GLY A 88 7.74 -10.67 10.94
CA GLY A 88 7.31 -11.54 12.03
C GLY A 88 6.21 -12.52 11.65
N ASN A 89 6.09 -13.56 12.46
CA ASN A 89 4.95 -14.47 12.38
C ASN A 89 3.74 -13.89 13.11
N CYS A 90 2.56 -14.10 12.51
CA CYS A 90 1.23 -13.92 13.10
C CYS A 90 0.57 -15.28 13.22
N TYR A 91 -0.22 -15.50 14.27
CA TYR A 91 -0.70 -16.82 14.67
C TYR A 91 -2.22 -16.80 14.79
N PHE A 92 -2.85 -17.88 14.35
CA PHE A 92 -4.31 -17.98 14.29
C PHE A 92 -4.77 -19.33 14.79
N TYR A 93 -5.90 -19.31 15.47
CA TYR A 93 -6.65 -20.48 15.90
C TYR A 93 -7.99 -20.53 15.15
N ASP A 94 -8.37 -21.72 14.71
CA ASP A 94 -9.64 -21.96 14.01
C ASP A 94 -10.20 -23.32 14.49
N GLU A 95 -11.14 -23.26 15.45
CA GLU A 95 -11.75 -24.46 16.04
C GLU A 95 -12.40 -25.36 14.97
N SER A 96 -12.92 -24.79 13.90
CA SER A 96 -13.59 -25.56 12.84
C SER A 96 -12.67 -26.54 12.11
N LYS A 97 -11.35 -26.32 12.18
CA LYS A 97 -10.33 -27.19 11.57
C LYS A 97 -9.80 -28.26 12.52
N ARG A 98 -10.22 -28.23 13.77
CA ARG A 98 -9.81 -29.21 14.78
C ARG A 98 -10.49 -30.57 14.53
N SER A 99 -9.69 -31.63 14.54
CA SER A 99 -10.19 -32.99 14.53
C SER A 99 -9.52 -33.83 15.63
N GLU A 100 -10.11 -34.95 16.00
CA GLU A 100 -9.49 -35.87 16.97
C GLU A 100 -8.18 -36.46 16.44
N GLU A 101 -8.09 -36.67 15.12
CA GLU A 101 -6.91 -37.20 14.45
C GLU A 101 -5.80 -36.17 14.29
N ASN A 102 -6.17 -34.87 14.13
CA ASN A 102 -5.21 -33.77 13.93
C ASN A 102 -5.64 -32.51 14.69
N ARG A 103 -5.29 -32.44 15.97
CA ARG A 103 -5.54 -31.26 16.82
C ARG A 103 -4.75 -30.03 16.39
N LEU A 104 -3.59 -30.22 15.74
CA LEU A 104 -2.75 -29.13 15.28
C LEU A 104 -3.30 -28.44 14.03
N ALA A 105 -4.24 -29.04 13.29
CA ALA A 105 -4.87 -28.42 12.13
C ALA A 105 -5.63 -27.11 12.46
N ALA A 106 -6.05 -26.96 13.73
CA ALA A 106 -6.67 -25.73 14.22
C ALA A 106 -5.72 -24.52 14.29
N TYR A 107 -4.42 -24.76 14.28
CA TYR A 107 -3.41 -23.70 14.39
C TYR A 107 -2.78 -23.40 13.04
N SER A 108 -2.61 -22.14 12.76
CA SER A 108 -1.89 -21.69 11.56
C SER A 108 -1.04 -20.46 11.87
N GLU A 109 0.01 -20.28 11.10
CA GLU A 109 0.88 -19.12 11.17
C GLU A 109 1.13 -18.55 9.78
N GLU A 110 1.34 -17.24 9.74
CA GLU A 110 1.68 -16.49 8.53
C GLU A 110 2.87 -15.58 8.80
N TYR A 111 3.84 -15.60 7.91
CA TYR A 111 4.96 -14.68 7.97
C TYR A 111 4.60 -13.37 7.26
N ARG A 112 4.69 -12.26 7.97
CA ARG A 112 4.26 -10.94 7.51
C ARG A 112 5.40 -9.94 7.58
N LEU A 113 5.31 -8.91 6.75
CA LEU A 113 6.08 -7.68 6.82
C LEU A 113 5.11 -6.55 7.20
N SER A 114 5.43 -5.82 8.26
CA SER A 114 4.75 -4.56 8.58
C SER A 114 5.65 -3.37 8.36
N ILE A 115 5.06 -2.23 7.97
CA ILE A 115 5.76 -0.96 7.78
C ILE A 115 4.87 0.14 8.37
N ALA A 116 5.49 1.03 9.16
CA ALA A 116 4.80 2.19 9.72
C ALA A 116 5.57 3.48 9.47
N VAL A 117 4.82 4.55 9.21
CA VAL A 117 5.36 5.92 9.14
C VAL A 117 4.51 6.84 10.01
N THR A 118 5.15 7.74 10.74
CA THR A 118 4.47 8.70 11.63
C THR A 118 5.32 9.95 11.82
N GLY A 119 4.70 11.06 12.24
CA GLY A 119 5.38 12.32 12.51
C GLY A 119 5.78 13.08 11.25
N ILE A 120 7.01 13.53 11.15
CA ILE A 120 7.58 14.30 10.04
C ILE A 120 8.35 13.36 9.11
N ALA A 121 7.90 13.22 7.87
CA ALA A 121 8.57 12.39 6.86
C ALA A 121 9.79 13.10 6.24
N THR A 122 9.72 14.42 6.08
CA THR A 122 10.85 15.24 5.61
C THR A 122 11.07 16.35 6.63
N PRO A 123 12.20 16.38 7.34
CA PRO A 123 12.48 17.42 8.31
C PRO A 123 12.67 18.78 7.63
N GLN A 124 12.48 19.85 8.40
CA GLN A 124 12.77 21.20 7.95
C GLN A 124 14.25 21.35 7.64
N SER A 125 14.55 21.98 6.50
CA SER A 125 15.91 22.40 6.14
C SER A 125 15.91 23.89 5.74
N TRP A 126 17.07 24.40 5.37
CA TRP A 126 17.21 25.81 4.95
C TRP A 126 16.43 26.14 3.67
N ASP A 127 16.18 25.14 2.82
CA ASP A 127 15.54 25.26 1.50
C ASP A 127 14.14 24.63 1.44
N SER A 128 13.71 23.92 2.48
CA SER A 128 12.43 23.19 2.45
C SER A 128 11.68 23.23 3.78
N LYS A 129 10.34 23.29 3.68
CA LYS A 129 9.46 23.20 4.83
C LYS A 129 9.31 21.74 5.27
N PRO A 130 9.02 21.48 6.57
CA PRO A 130 8.77 20.12 7.04
C PRO A 130 7.52 19.54 6.37
N VAL A 131 7.60 18.27 5.96
CA VAL A 131 6.47 17.53 5.38
C VAL A 131 6.06 16.44 6.34
N LYS A 132 4.80 16.45 6.78
CA LYS A 132 4.26 15.39 7.63
C LYS A 132 4.16 14.07 6.86
N ALA A 133 4.34 12.97 7.56
CA ALA A 133 4.01 11.66 7.05
C ALA A 133 2.53 11.61 6.64
N SER A 134 2.24 10.88 5.59
CA SER A 134 0.89 10.74 5.04
C SER A 134 0.68 9.32 4.51
N PHE A 135 -0.57 8.99 4.21
CA PHE A 135 -0.90 7.77 3.49
C PHE A 135 -0.07 7.62 2.19
N PHE A 136 0.11 8.71 1.45
CA PHE A 136 0.87 8.69 0.19
C PHE A 136 2.37 8.46 0.40
N THR A 137 2.93 8.91 1.54
CA THR A 137 4.32 8.61 1.93
C THR A 137 4.51 7.09 2.04
N LEU A 138 3.65 6.42 2.78
CA LEU A 138 3.71 4.97 2.96
C LEU A 138 3.40 4.21 1.67
N ARG A 139 2.38 4.66 0.92
CA ARG A 139 2.00 4.04 -0.34
C ARG A 139 3.14 4.09 -1.37
N ALA A 140 3.86 5.21 -1.46
CA ALA A 140 5.01 5.32 -2.36
C ALA A 140 6.11 4.31 -2.02
N VAL A 141 6.36 4.07 -0.73
CA VAL A 141 7.31 3.04 -0.27
C VAL A 141 6.81 1.65 -0.65
N ALA A 142 5.54 1.35 -0.41
CA ALA A 142 4.93 0.06 -0.75
C ALA A 142 5.02 -0.23 -2.26
N GLU A 143 4.67 0.74 -3.11
CA GLU A 143 4.73 0.59 -4.57
C GLU A 143 6.17 0.39 -5.07
N LYS A 144 7.15 1.14 -4.53
CA LYS A 144 8.57 0.96 -4.85
C LYS A 144 9.07 -0.43 -4.44
N LEU A 145 8.67 -0.90 -3.25
CA LEU A 145 9.01 -2.23 -2.75
C LEU A 145 8.43 -3.33 -3.64
N LEU A 146 7.16 -3.24 -4.02
CA LEU A 146 6.51 -4.20 -4.92
C LEU A 146 7.20 -4.23 -6.30
N ARG A 147 7.54 -3.06 -6.86
CA ARG A 147 8.33 -2.98 -8.11
C ARG A 147 9.71 -3.61 -7.95
N ARG A 148 10.35 -3.47 -6.79
CA ARG A 148 11.64 -4.11 -6.49
C ARG A 148 11.55 -5.64 -6.54
N PHE A 149 10.38 -6.19 -6.21
CA PHE A 149 10.07 -7.62 -6.38
C PHE A 149 9.64 -8.00 -7.79
N GLY A 150 9.58 -7.05 -8.73
CA GLY A 150 9.15 -7.28 -10.11
C GLY A 150 7.64 -7.34 -10.28
N ILE A 151 6.86 -6.89 -9.29
CA ILE A 151 5.40 -6.83 -9.38
C ILE A 151 5.00 -5.55 -10.10
N ASP A 152 4.22 -5.70 -11.17
CA ASP A 152 3.58 -4.57 -11.81
C ASP A 152 2.45 -4.04 -10.90
N ILE A 153 2.61 -2.82 -10.41
CA ILE A 153 1.63 -2.17 -9.54
C ILE A 153 0.28 -1.92 -10.24
N TYR A 154 0.28 -1.84 -11.56
CA TYR A 154 -0.95 -1.66 -12.35
C TYR A 154 -1.73 -2.96 -12.54
N ALA A 155 -1.12 -4.12 -12.30
CA ALA A 155 -1.80 -5.40 -12.26
C ALA A 155 -2.48 -5.69 -10.91
N LEU A 156 -2.25 -4.85 -9.89
CA LEU A 156 -2.88 -4.99 -8.59
C LEU A 156 -4.32 -4.50 -8.62
N LYS A 157 -5.23 -5.33 -8.13
CA LYS A 157 -6.58 -4.91 -7.78
C LYS A 157 -6.52 -4.17 -6.45
N THR A 158 -6.96 -2.92 -6.44
CA THR A 158 -7.01 -2.09 -5.23
C THR A 158 -8.46 -1.83 -4.88
N GLU A 159 -8.85 -2.14 -3.65
CA GLU A 159 -10.22 -1.98 -3.15
C GLU A 159 -10.22 -1.25 -1.80
N PRO A 160 -11.27 -0.50 -1.48
CA PRO A 160 -11.45 0.04 -0.13
C PRO A 160 -11.41 -1.10 0.89
N LEU A 161 -10.75 -0.86 2.02
CA LEU A 161 -10.63 -1.81 3.10
C LEU A 161 -11.63 -1.47 4.20
N GLU A 162 -12.60 -2.35 4.41
CA GLU A 162 -13.48 -2.30 5.57
C GLU A 162 -12.82 -3.03 6.74
N SER A 163 -12.31 -2.28 7.71
CA SER A 163 -11.60 -2.83 8.86
C SER A 163 -11.75 -1.91 10.06
N ASP A 164 -11.89 -2.48 11.23
CA ASP A 164 -11.90 -1.72 12.48
C ASP A 164 -10.50 -1.31 12.97
N LEU A 165 -9.45 -1.79 12.31
CA LEU A 165 -8.07 -1.38 12.58
C LEU A 165 -7.71 -0.05 11.91
N PHE A 166 -8.39 0.31 10.82
CA PHE A 166 -8.10 1.50 10.03
C PHE A 166 -9.29 2.46 10.02
N SER A 167 -9.02 3.76 10.02
CA SER A 167 -10.05 4.78 9.74
C SER A 167 -10.34 4.86 8.25
N GLU A 168 -9.30 4.73 7.44
CA GLU A 168 -9.33 4.67 5.98
C GLU A 168 -8.22 3.74 5.52
N GLY A 169 -8.51 2.85 4.59
CA GLY A 169 -7.53 1.91 4.12
C GLY A 169 -7.85 1.32 2.74
N LEU A 170 -6.86 0.66 2.18
CA LEU A 170 -6.94 -0.06 0.93
C LEU A 170 -6.40 -1.47 1.10
N SER A 171 -7.06 -2.44 0.50
CA SER A 171 -6.53 -3.78 0.25
C SER A 171 -5.98 -3.85 -1.18
N MET A 172 -4.81 -4.46 -1.34
CA MET A 172 -4.19 -4.70 -2.64
C MET A 172 -4.01 -6.20 -2.88
N SER A 173 -4.59 -6.68 -3.95
CA SER A 173 -4.60 -8.09 -4.33
C SER A 173 -3.96 -8.33 -5.70
N LEU A 174 -3.31 -9.47 -5.85
CA LEU A 174 -2.77 -9.96 -7.14
C LEU A 174 -3.32 -11.35 -7.43
N ASN A 175 -3.93 -11.53 -8.60
CA ASN A 175 -4.52 -12.81 -9.02
C ASN A 175 -5.50 -13.40 -7.98
N GLY A 176 -6.33 -12.53 -7.39
CA GLY A 176 -7.36 -12.91 -6.42
C GLY A 176 -6.82 -13.22 -5.02
N LYS A 177 -5.54 -12.98 -4.74
CA LYS A 177 -4.94 -13.13 -3.41
C LYS A 177 -4.55 -11.78 -2.86
N GLU A 178 -5.03 -11.45 -1.67
CA GLU A 178 -4.59 -10.27 -0.95
C GLU A 178 -3.08 -10.37 -0.65
N LEU A 179 -2.35 -9.33 -1.01
CA LEU A 179 -0.92 -9.21 -0.72
C LEU A 179 -0.68 -8.32 0.48
N LEU A 180 -1.40 -7.21 0.57
CA LEU A 180 -1.22 -6.24 1.65
C LEU A 180 -2.48 -5.43 1.92
N GLN A 181 -2.54 -4.92 3.15
CA GLN A 181 -3.45 -3.89 3.60
C GLN A 181 -2.65 -2.65 4.00
N ILE A 182 -3.14 -1.47 3.67
CA ILE A 182 -2.47 -0.19 3.93
C ILE A 182 -3.49 0.87 4.29
N GLY A 183 -3.22 1.68 5.33
CA GLY A 183 -4.16 2.71 5.72
C GLY A 183 -3.68 3.60 6.86
N SER A 184 -4.57 4.50 7.29
CA SER A 184 -4.43 5.27 8.52
C SER A 184 -5.00 4.47 9.69
N VAL A 185 -4.21 4.24 10.73
CA VAL A 185 -4.65 3.48 11.91
C VAL A 185 -5.76 4.22 12.64
N ALA A 186 -6.86 3.53 12.92
CA ALA A 186 -8.03 4.12 13.58
C ALA A 186 -7.68 4.71 14.96
N ALA A 187 -8.24 5.86 15.28
CA ALA A 187 -7.96 6.56 16.55
C ALA A 187 -8.27 5.69 17.79
N LYS A 188 -9.31 4.82 17.71
CA LYS A 188 -9.63 3.89 18.79
C LYS A 188 -8.50 2.88 19.03
N ILE A 189 -7.86 2.39 17.97
CA ILE A 189 -6.75 1.42 18.03
C ILE A 189 -5.49 2.09 18.59
N ARG A 190 -5.15 3.29 18.10
CA ARG A 190 -4.00 4.06 18.62
C ARG A 190 -4.12 4.36 20.12
N ARG A 191 -5.35 4.62 20.60
CA ARG A 191 -5.62 4.87 22.04
C ARG A 191 -5.38 3.63 22.92
N MET A 192 -5.52 2.41 22.39
CA MET A 192 -5.24 1.17 23.14
C MET A 192 -3.76 1.05 23.55
N THR A 193 -2.88 1.74 22.84
CA THR A 193 -1.44 1.79 23.10
C THR A 193 -0.94 3.21 23.42
N ASP A 194 -1.83 4.13 23.77
CA ASP A 194 -1.52 5.53 24.14
C ASP A 194 -0.83 6.36 23.04
N VAL A 195 -0.90 5.92 21.78
CA VAL A 195 -0.36 6.66 20.64
C VAL A 195 -1.29 7.82 20.26
N LYS A 196 -0.81 9.05 20.40
CA LYS A 196 -1.56 10.30 20.16
C LYS A 196 -1.46 10.76 18.70
N GLN A 197 -0.32 10.53 18.08
CA GLN A 197 -0.03 10.97 16.72
C GLN A 197 -0.67 10.05 15.68
N GLU A 198 -0.81 10.57 14.46
CA GLU A 198 -1.27 9.78 13.32
C GLU A 198 -0.21 8.75 12.92
N VAL A 199 -0.65 7.52 12.66
CA VAL A 199 0.19 6.43 12.19
C VAL A 199 -0.39 5.88 10.91
N TYR A 200 0.41 5.85 9.87
CA TYR A 200 0.10 5.16 8.62
C TYR A 200 0.81 3.82 8.66
N TYR A 201 0.04 2.76 8.42
CA TYR A 201 0.48 1.39 8.62
C TYR A 201 0.16 0.52 7.41
N LEU A 202 1.07 -0.38 7.11
CA LEU A 202 0.94 -1.41 6.10
C LEU A 202 1.28 -2.76 6.72
N GLU A 203 0.50 -3.77 6.39
CA GLU A 203 0.83 -5.16 6.69
C GLU A 203 0.71 -6.01 5.43
N MET A 204 1.77 -6.75 5.11
CA MET A 204 1.91 -7.54 3.90
C MET A 204 2.08 -9.01 4.25
N ASN A 205 1.29 -9.88 3.63
CA ASN A 205 1.51 -11.31 3.69
C ASN A 205 2.73 -11.68 2.85
N PHE A 206 3.87 -11.86 3.51
CA PHE A 206 5.15 -12.06 2.86
C PHE A 206 5.24 -13.42 2.14
N GLU A 207 4.50 -14.42 2.60
CA GLU A 207 4.41 -15.71 1.92
C GLU A 207 3.60 -15.64 0.63
N ALA A 208 2.48 -14.88 0.65
CA ALA A 208 1.69 -14.64 -0.56
C ALA A 208 2.51 -13.87 -1.60
N LEU A 209 3.27 -12.86 -1.16
CA LEU A 209 4.21 -12.13 -1.99
C LEU A 209 5.26 -13.07 -2.60
N ALA A 210 5.94 -13.88 -1.78
CA ALA A 210 6.96 -14.83 -2.25
C ALA A 210 6.38 -15.85 -3.25
N LYS A 211 5.14 -16.29 -3.06
CA LYS A 211 4.44 -17.17 -4.02
C LYS A 211 4.15 -16.44 -5.34
N SER A 212 3.77 -15.18 -5.29
CA SER A 212 3.46 -14.37 -6.47
C SER A 212 4.68 -14.08 -7.33
N THR A 213 5.86 -13.94 -6.72
CA THR A 213 7.12 -13.67 -7.44
C THR A 213 7.73 -14.89 -8.15
N LYS A 214 7.28 -16.11 -7.84
CA LYS A 214 7.87 -17.36 -8.40
C LYS A 214 7.90 -17.44 -9.92
N LYS A 215 6.90 -16.87 -10.57
CA LYS A 215 6.73 -16.93 -12.04
C LYS A 215 7.18 -15.64 -12.73
N LEU A 216 7.57 -14.62 -11.97
CA LEU A 216 8.03 -13.37 -12.53
C LEU A 216 9.42 -13.56 -13.15
N LYS A 217 9.56 -13.14 -14.41
CA LYS A 217 10.85 -13.09 -15.11
C LYS A 217 11.21 -11.62 -15.25
N ILE A 218 12.34 -11.25 -14.70
CA ILE A 218 12.94 -9.94 -14.96
C ILE A 218 13.67 -10.06 -16.29
N VAL A 219 13.20 -9.35 -17.31
CA VAL A 219 13.80 -9.31 -18.64
C VAL A 219 14.41 -7.93 -18.81
N ALA A 220 15.70 -7.87 -19.10
CA ALA A 220 16.35 -6.65 -19.53
C ALA A 220 15.97 -6.36 -20.98
N GLU A 221 15.39 -5.18 -21.22
CA GLU A 221 15.10 -4.69 -22.57
C GLU A 221 16.08 -3.57 -22.92
N GLU A 222 16.38 -3.44 -24.20
CA GLU A 222 17.14 -2.27 -24.68
C GLU A 222 16.35 -0.99 -24.43
N LEU A 223 17.06 0.05 -24.03
CA LEU A 223 16.47 1.37 -23.91
C LEU A 223 16.02 1.87 -25.29
N SER A 224 14.88 2.53 -25.33
CA SER A 224 14.39 3.13 -26.56
C SER A 224 15.40 4.16 -27.09
N LYS A 225 15.66 4.09 -28.40
CA LYS A 225 16.49 5.08 -29.11
C LYS A 225 15.70 6.30 -29.55
N PHE A 226 14.36 6.26 -29.39
CA PHE A 226 13.47 7.30 -29.82
C PHE A 226 12.93 8.09 -28.61
N PRO A 227 12.76 9.41 -28.76
CA PRO A 227 12.33 10.26 -27.66
C PRO A 227 10.86 9.98 -27.26
N GLU A 228 10.61 10.04 -25.96
CA GLU A 228 9.27 10.04 -25.39
C GLU A 228 8.58 11.39 -25.63
N VAL A 229 7.28 11.36 -25.79
CA VAL A 229 6.45 12.56 -25.91
C VAL A 229 5.54 12.67 -24.71
N LYS A 230 5.63 13.79 -24.00
CA LYS A 230 4.74 14.13 -22.89
C LYS A 230 3.57 14.98 -23.40
N ARG A 231 2.35 14.65 -22.97
CA ARG A 231 1.12 15.44 -23.19
C ARG A 231 0.33 15.51 -21.90
N ASP A 232 -0.22 16.68 -21.63
CA ASP A 232 -1.01 16.92 -20.44
C ASP A 232 -2.46 17.19 -20.83
N LEU A 233 -3.41 16.81 -19.97
CA LEU A 233 -4.83 17.02 -20.19
C LEU A 233 -5.52 17.27 -18.84
N ALA A 234 -6.28 18.38 -18.76
CA ALA A 234 -7.13 18.64 -17.62
C ALA A 234 -8.53 18.11 -17.86
N LEU A 235 -9.03 17.30 -16.94
CA LEU A 235 -10.34 16.65 -17.01
C LEU A 235 -11.23 17.09 -15.85
N LEU A 236 -12.43 17.56 -16.17
CA LEU A 236 -13.50 17.78 -15.20
C LEU A 236 -14.30 16.48 -15.06
N VAL A 237 -14.39 15.93 -13.88
CA VAL A 237 -15.04 14.66 -13.58
C VAL A 237 -15.92 14.76 -12.33
N ASP A 238 -16.84 13.82 -12.14
CA ASP A 238 -17.58 13.68 -10.89
C ASP A 238 -16.62 13.30 -9.74
N LYS A 239 -16.91 13.76 -8.52
CA LYS A 239 -16.07 13.49 -7.32
C LYS A 239 -15.83 12.00 -7.09
N GLN A 240 -16.78 11.14 -7.50
CA GLN A 240 -16.67 9.70 -7.35
C GLN A 240 -15.69 9.04 -8.34
N VAL A 241 -15.38 9.69 -9.45
CA VAL A 241 -14.45 9.14 -10.46
C VAL A 241 -13.05 9.10 -9.87
N THR A 242 -12.46 7.91 -9.83
CA THR A 242 -11.11 7.71 -9.32
C THR A 242 -10.06 7.91 -10.42
N PHE A 243 -8.84 8.26 -10.03
CA PHE A 243 -7.69 8.26 -10.96
C PHE A 243 -7.48 6.87 -11.59
N ALA A 244 -7.70 5.80 -10.83
CA ALA A 244 -7.59 4.43 -11.35
C ALA A 244 -8.54 4.18 -12.53
N ALA A 245 -9.80 4.64 -12.45
CA ALA A 245 -10.76 4.49 -13.52
C ALA A 245 -10.30 5.22 -14.82
N LEU A 246 -9.76 6.42 -14.68
CA LEU A 246 -9.19 7.18 -15.81
C LEU A 246 -7.96 6.49 -16.40
N ARG A 247 -7.03 6.07 -15.55
CA ARG A 247 -5.85 5.34 -15.99
C ARG A 247 -6.21 4.06 -16.75
N ASP A 248 -7.13 3.27 -16.22
CA ASP A 248 -7.54 2.02 -16.82
C ASP A 248 -8.28 2.25 -18.16
N ALA A 249 -9.07 3.33 -18.25
CA ALA A 249 -9.68 3.78 -19.51
C ALA A 249 -8.62 4.17 -20.54
N ALA A 250 -7.56 4.87 -20.12
CA ALA A 250 -6.44 5.27 -20.98
C ALA A 250 -5.70 4.06 -21.55
N PHE A 251 -5.29 3.11 -20.71
CA PHE A 251 -4.61 1.90 -21.16
C PHE A 251 -5.51 0.96 -21.97
N ALA A 252 -6.81 0.98 -21.75
CA ALA A 252 -7.76 0.27 -22.62
C ALA A 252 -7.88 0.89 -24.01
N ALA A 253 -7.75 2.22 -24.10
CA ALA A 253 -7.83 2.96 -25.35
C ALA A 253 -6.56 2.87 -26.20
N GLU A 254 -5.39 2.94 -25.54
CA GLU A 254 -4.08 2.91 -26.21
C GLU A 254 -3.08 2.04 -25.42
N ARG A 255 -2.80 0.85 -25.95
CA ARG A 255 -1.92 -0.13 -25.28
C ARG A 255 -0.49 -0.14 -25.83
N LYS A 256 -0.28 0.39 -27.03
CA LYS A 256 1.00 0.27 -27.73
C LYS A 256 1.91 1.45 -27.50
N LEU A 257 1.35 2.65 -27.59
CA LEU A 257 2.10 3.90 -27.53
C LEU A 257 2.04 4.56 -26.14
N LEU A 258 1.03 4.24 -25.33
CA LEU A 258 0.90 4.80 -23.98
C LEU A 258 1.81 4.05 -23.00
N LYS A 259 2.86 4.70 -22.57
CA LYS A 259 3.84 4.17 -21.61
C LYS A 259 3.40 4.36 -20.16
N SER A 260 2.92 5.55 -19.82
CA SER A 260 2.47 5.85 -18.46
C SER A 260 1.42 6.96 -18.44
N VAL A 261 0.61 6.93 -17.39
CA VAL A 261 -0.35 7.97 -17.01
C VAL A 261 -0.05 8.37 -15.57
N SER A 262 0.10 9.65 -15.32
CA SER A 262 0.30 10.19 -13.99
C SER A 262 -0.68 11.32 -13.68
N LEU A 263 -1.03 11.47 -12.42
CA LEU A 263 -1.84 12.56 -11.90
C LEU A 263 -0.88 13.56 -11.25
N PHE A 264 -0.85 14.79 -11.71
CA PHE A 264 0.06 15.81 -11.16
C PHE A 264 -0.65 16.95 -10.44
N ASP A 265 -1.98 17.12 -10.65
CA ASP A 265 -2.77 18.09 -9.90
C ASP A 265 -4.22 17.62 -9.71
N VAL A 266 -4.79 17.96 -8.56
CA VAL A 266 -6.18 17.73 -8.20
C VAL A 266 -6.75 19.04 -7.68
N TYR A 267 -7.74 19.58 -8.35
CA TYR A 267 -8.41 20.78 -7.90
C TYR A 267 -9.87 20.50 -7.53
N GLU A 268 -10.20 20.83 -6.28
CA GLU A 268 -11.55 20.81 -5.73
C GLU A 268 -11.81 22.18 -5.09
N GLY A 269 -12.55 23.05 -5.76
CA GLY A 269 -12.80 24.38 -5.25
C GLY A 269 -14.00 25.05 -5.90
N ASP A 270 -14.35 26.22 -5.37
CA ASP A 270 -15.56 26.97 -5.67
C ASP A 270 -15.73 27.41 -7.14
N LYS A 271 -14.66 27.30 -7.94
CA LYS A 271 -14.69 27.60 -9.38
C LYS A 271 -15.18 26.43 -10.24
N LEU A 272 -15.51 25.29 -9.63
CA LEU A 272 -16.03 24.12 -10.32
C LEU A 272 -17.52 23.96 -10.02
N PRO A 273 -18.29 23.32 -10.94
CA PRO A 273 -19.66 22.93 -10.66
C PRO A 273 -19.71 22.01 -9.41
N GLU A 274 -20.79 22.12 -8.64
CA GLU A 274 -21.01 21.30 -7.46
C GLU A 274 -20.94 19.80 -7.81
N GLY A 275 -20.31 19.01 -6.97
CA GLY A 275 -20.13 17.56 -7.19
C GLY A 275 -19.03 17.20 -8.18
N LYS A 276 -18.28 18.16 -8.73
CA LYS A 276 -17.19 17.95 -9.69
C LYS A 276 -15.83 18.23 -9.06
N LYS A 277 -14.80 17.62 -9.66
CA LYS A 277 -13.38 17.89 -9.42
C LYS A 277 -12.61 17.92 -10.73
N SER A 278 -11.45 18.55 -10.73
CA SER A 278 -10.56 18.58 -11.90
C SER A 278 -9.32 17.74 -11.61
N TYR A 279 -9.00 16.83 -12.53
CA TYR A 279 -7.75 16.08 -12.55
C TYR A 279 -6.86 16.57 -13.69
N ALA A 280 -5.62 16.95 -13.39
CA ALA A 280 -4.61 17.22 -14.38
C ALA A 280 -3.72 15.96 -14.56
N LEU A 281 -3.84 15.35 -15.73
CA LEU A 281 -3.17 14.10 -16.08
C LEU A 281 -2.03 14.37 -17.07
N SER A 282 -0.94 13.64 -16.89
CA SER A 282 0.18 13.63 -17.81
C SER A 282 0.33 12.24 -18.43
N PHE A 283 0.45 12.21 -19.74
CA PHE A 283 0.59 11.00 -20.56
C PHE A 283 1.98 10.98 -21.17
N ILE A 284 2.70 9.87 -21.01
CA ILE A 284 3.96 9.60 -21.69
C ILE A 284 3.68 8.64 -22.83
N LEU A 285 3.93 9.08 -24.06
CA LEU A 285 3.80 8.29 -25.28
C LEU A 285 5.19 7.92 -25.80
N GLU A 286 5.37 6.67 -26.21
CA GLU A 286 6.62 6.16 -26.74
C GLU A 286 6.34 5.13 -27.84
N ASP A 287 7.11 5.19 -28.93
CA ASP A 287 7.21 4.12 -29.92
C ASP A 287 8.67 3.63 -29.95
N LYS A 288 8.89 2.37 -29.61
CA LYS A 288 10.26 1.77 -29.56
C LYS A 288 10.89 1.62 -30.95
N THR A 289 10.13 1.85 -32.01
CA THR A 289 10.57 1.59 -33.39
C THR A 289 10.81 2.85 -34.21
N ARG A 290 10.21 3.98 -33.82
CA ARG A 290 10.31 5.26 -34.54
C ARG A 290 9.96 6.46 -33.66
N THR A 291 10.39 7.64 -34.09
CA THR A 291 9.92 8.92 -33.51
C THR A 291 8.43 9.12 -33.81
N LEU A 292 7.67 9.52 -32.81
CA LEU A 292 6.23 9.84 -32.98
C LEU A 292 6.08 11.16 -33.73
N ASP A 293 5.24 11.18 -34.75
CA ASP A 293 4.81 12.35 -35.48
C ASP A 293 3.57 13.01 -34.82
N ASP A 294 3.37 14.31 -35.06
CA ASP A 294 2.28 15.07 -34.44
C ASP A 294 0.90 14.48 -34.79
N LYS A 295 0.72 14.00 -36.00
CA LYS A 295 -0.53 13.38 -36.45
C LYS A 295 -0.88 12.12 -35.64
N THR A 296 0.12 11.29 -35.33
CA THR A 296 -0.06 10.10 -34.48
C THR A 296 -0.38 10.50 -33.05
N ILE A 297 0.33 11.52 -32.51
CA ILE A 297 0.11 12.04 -31.16
C ILE A 297 -1.32 12.58 -31.01
N GLU A 298 -1.76 13.43 -31.93
CA GLU A 298 -3.11 14.01 -31.93
C GLU A 298 -4.20 12.93 -32.01
N ARG A 299 -4.01 11.92 -32.86
CA ARG A 299 -4.92 10.78 -32.96
C ARG A 299 -5.02 10.03 -31.64
N VAL A 300 -3.90 9.75 -30.95
CA VAL A 300 -3.88 9.08 -29.65
C VAL A 300 -4.61 9.94 -28.62
N MET A 301 -4.28 11.23 -28.52
CA MET A 301 -4.89 12.13 -27.55
C MET A 301 -6.40 12.28 -27.77
N SER A 302 -6.84 12.39 -29.03
CA SER A 302 -8.28 12.43 -29.38
C SER A 302 -8.99 11.15 -29.00
N ASN A 303 -8.35 9.97 -29.18
CA ASN A 303 -8.92 8.71 -28.77
C ASN A 303 -9.02 8.59 -27.23
N LEU A 304 -7.99 9.02 -26.50
CA LEU A 304 -7.99 9.07 -25.03
C LEU A 304 -9.14 9.96 -24.53
N THR A 305 -9.26 11.17 -25.05
CA THR A 305 -10.33 12.11 -24.68
C THR A 305 -11.71 11.49 -24.87
N ARG A 306 -11.97 10.92 -26.04
CA ARG A 306 -13.25 10.25 -26.32
C ARG A 306 -13.54 9.10 -25.35
N GLN A 307 -12.52 8.32 -24.95
CA GLN A 307 -12.70 7.23 -23.99
C GLN A 307 -12.98 7.75 -22.57
N PHE A 308 -12.37 8.85 -22.17
CA PHE A 308 -12.68 9.50 -20.88
C PHE A 308 -14.11 10.05 -20.84
N GLU A 309 -14.56 10.65 -21.92
CA GLU A 309 -15.95 11.11 -22.04
C GLU A 309 -16.95 9.93 -21.93
N GLN A 310 -16.71 8.87 -22.71
CA GLN A 310 -17.62 7.74 -22.78
C GLN A 310 -17.67 6.88 -21.52
N ARG A 311 -16.51 6.63 -20.90
CA ARG A 311 -16.41 5.69 -19.77
C ARG A 311 -16.49 6.36 -18.41
N CYS A 312 -16.03 7.59 -18.29
CA CYS A 312 -15.91 8.29 -17.03
C CYS A 312 -16.77 9.56 -16.95
N GLY A 313 -17.51 9.90 -18.01
CA GLY A 313 -18.29 11.14 -18.06
C GLY A 313 -17.42 12.40 -17.93
N ALA A 314 -16.13 12.29 -18.29
CA ALA A 314 -15.17 13.37 -18.16
C ALA A 314 -15.40 14.43 -19.25
N GLN A 315 -15.08 15.67 -18.93
CA GLN A 315 -15.06 16.79 -19.88
C GLN A 315 -13.66 17.40 -19.88
N VAL A 316 -13.13 17.69 -21.08
CA VAL A 316 -11.85 18.38 -21.16
C VAL A 316 -12.04 19.82 -20.67
N ARG A 317 -11.16 20.21 -19.76
CA ARG A 317 -11.13 21.60 -19.29
C ARG A 317 -10.08 22.37 -20.10
N ALA A 318 -10.57 23.41 -20.75
CA ALA A 318 -9.73 24.35 -21.50
C ALA A 318 -8.88 25.23 -20.54
#